data_86a3b005dfbd5805845005bbcf12862e
#
_entry.id   86a3b005dfbd5805845005bbcf12862e
#
_cell.length_a   1.000
_cell.length_b   1.000
_cell.length_c   1.000
_cell.angle_alpha   90.00
_cell.angle_beta   90.00
_cell.angle_gamma   90.00
#
_symmetry.space_group_name_H-M   'P 1'
#
loop_
_entity.id
_entity.type
_entity.pdbx_description
1 polymer ?
#
loop_
_entity_poly.entity_id
_entity_poly.type
_entity_poly.pdbx_seq_one_letter_code
_entity_poly.pdbx_strand_id
1 'polypeptide(L)'
;MRLALALVAVVIAPAVTPDVKKLILRPAQVGKGYVLQRAAGGSGVTGDRTMNLCGLDYPSESLRASRLQVNYLKQGQTLGVVNEIVTYKAGGAQQAMREGIRHAMRCPNHPIDSGVKGLPKLTFRITRLRAPHLLAGYLAVQIDVTGTVKGRRIAQTSYAVYQQRGNVLSGIYSFGARTAGQLALCLHAAEQSARNLRLGTSGVVSAPTA
;
A
#
# COMPACT_ATOMS: atom_id res chain seq x y z
N MET A 1 -31.97 -44.22 26.12
CA MET A 1 -31.54 -43.54 24.90
C MET A 1 -30.22 -42.82 25.19
N ARG A 2 -29.10 -43.27 24.60
CA ARG A 2 -27.79 -42.61 24.75
C ARG A 2 -27.58 -41.80 23.49
N LEU A 3 -27.58 -40.44 23.61
CA LEU A 3 -27.16 -39.52 22.54
C LEU A 3 -25.65 -39.59 22.39
N ALA A 4 -25.15 -40.03 21.24
CA ALA A 4 -23.77 -39.95 20.86
C ALA A 4 -23.54 -38.54 20.25
N LEU A 5 -22.79 -37.66 20.95
CA LEU A 5 -22.30 -36.42 20.40
C LEU A 5 -21.15 -36.74 19.43
N ALA A 6 -21.35 -36.52 18.15
CA ALA A 6 -20.28 -36.58 17.16
C ALA A 6 -19.50 -35.27 17.20
N LEU A 7 -18.26 -35.33 17.65
CA LEU A 7 -17.29 -34.21 17.56
C LEU A 7 -16.84 -34.09 16.09
N VAL A 8 -17.27 -33.05 15.40
CA VAL A 8 -16.75 -32.70 14.07
C VAL A 8 -15.44 -31.93 14.28
N ALA A 9 -14.31 -32.57 14.04
CA ALA A 9 -13.01 -31.91 14.05
C ALA A 9 -12.89 -31.03 12.79
N VAL A 10 -12.97 -29.71 12.95
CA VAL A 10 -12.70 -28.74 11.89
C VAL A 10 -11.19 -28.70 11.68
N VAL A 11 -10.70 -29.32 10.60
CA VAL A 11 -9.31 -29.21 10.17
C VAL A 11 -9.12 -27.81 9.57
N ILE A 12 -8.54 -26.89 10.33
CA ILE A 12 -8.13 -25.57 9.84
C ILE A 12 -6.84 -25.78 9.04
N ALA A 13 -6.96 -25.81 7.70
CA ALA A 13 -5.79 -25.82 6.83
C ALA A 13 -4.98 -24.54 7.06
N PRO A 14 -3.62 -24.63 7.17
CA PRO A 14 -2.79 -23.45 7.32
C PRO A 14 -2.96 -22.53 6.11
N ALA A 15 -3.23 -21.25 6.36
CA ALA A 15 -3.33 -20.25 5.29
C ALA A 15 -1.97 -20.14 4.58
N VAL A 16 -1.94 -20.51 3.30
CA VAL A 16 -0.73 -20.36 2.47
C VAL A 16 -0.44 -18.88 2.32
N THR A 17 0.72 -18.43 2.83
CA THR A 17 1.16 -17.05 2.67
C THR A 17 1.63 -16.84 1.23
N PRO A 18 1.01 -15.93 0.45
CA PRO A 18 1.42 -15.68 -0.91
C PRO A 18 2.86 -15.17 -1.00
N ASP A 19 3.59 -15.61 -2.02
CA ASP A 19 4.93 -15.09 -2.31
C ASP A 19 4.83 -13.64 -2.84
N VAL A 20 5.26 -12.67 -2.03
CA VAL A 20 5.22 -11.25 -2.37
C VAL A 20 5.92 -10.93 -3.70
N LYS A 21 6.93 -11.71 -4.10
CA LYS A 21 7.66 -11.52 -5.37
C LYS A 21 6.76 -11.77 -6.58
N LYS A 22 5.80 -12.68 -6.46
CA LYS A 22 4.86 -13.00 -7.56
C LYS A 22 3.76 -11.94 -7.71
N LEU A 23 3.55 -11.11 -6.69
CA LEU A 23 2.52 -10.07 -6.66
C LEU A 23 3.06 -8.70 -7.11
N ILE A 24 4.38 -8.50 -7.08
CA ILE A 24 5.03 -7.29 -7.58
C ILE A 24 4.76 -7.12 -9.08
N LEU A 25 4.53 -5.89 -9.51
CA LEU A 25 4.35 -5.55 -10.91
C LEU A 25 5.61 -5.90 -11.72
N ARG A 26 5.40 -6.40 -12.93
CA ARG A 26 6.49 -6.46 -13.93
C ARG A 26 6.64 -5.09 -14.58
N PRO A 27 7.85 -4.65 -15.01
CA PRO A 27 8.06 -3.34 -15.64
C PRO A 27 7.08 -3.04 -16.77
N ALA A 28 6.78 -4.04 -17.62
CA ALA A 28 5.82 -3.91 -18.71
C ALA A 28 4.38 -3.59 -18.25
N GLN A 29 4.00 -3.97 -17.02
CA GLN A 29 2.70 -3.64 -16.44
C GLN A 29 2.62 -2.18 -15.97
N VAL A 30 3.76 -1.53 -15.69
CA VAL A 30 3.81 -0.10 -15.37
C VAL A 30 3.82 0.74 -16.64
N GLY A 31 4.54 0.28 -17.67
CA GLY A 31 4.56 0.92 -18.98
C GLY A 31 5.88 0.71 -19.75
N LYS A 32 5.87 1.07 -21.02
CA LYS A 32 7.04 0.94 -21.88
C LYS A 32 8.21 1.80 -21.38
N GLY A 33 9.39 1.17 -21.22
CA GLY A 33 10.65 1.82 -20.84
C GLY A 33 10.83 2.00 -19.34
N TYR A 34 9.90 1.53 -18.48
CA TYR A 34 10.14 1.48 -17.05
C TYR A 34 11.09 0.34 -16.70
N VAL A 35 11.99 0.59 -15.75
CA VAL A 35 12.93 -0.38 -15.18
C VAL A 35 12.64 -0.54 -13.70
N LEU A 36 12.66 -1.77 -13.22
CA LEU A 36 12.53 -2.10 -11.80
C LEU A 36 13.85 -1.85 -11.08
N GLN A 37 13.79 -1.13 -9.98
CA GLN A 37 14.88 -0.92 -9.05
C GLN A 37 14.45 -1.38 -7.66
N ARG A 38 15.29 -2.14 -6.97
CA ARG A 38 15.04 -2.53 -5.58
C ARG A 38 15.19 -1.32 -4.67
N ALA A 39 14.23 -1.08 -3.80
CA ALA A 39 14.35 -0.09 -2.75
C ALA A 39 15.32 -0.60 -1.67
N ALA A 40 16.23 0.25 -1.20
CA ALA A 40 17.05 -0.06 -0.04
C ALA A 40 16.13 -0.31 1.18
N GLY A 41 16.35 -1.42 1.90
CA GLY A 41 15.47 -1.82 3.01
C GLY A 41 14.05 -2.26 2.61
N GLY A 42 13.75 -2.33 1.30
CA GLY A 42 12.40 -2.61 0.79
C GLY A 42 11.84 -4.01 1.12
N SER A 43 12.65 -4.93 1.65
CA SER A 43 12.20 -6.25 2.13
C SER A 43 12.10 -6.34 3.67
N GLY A 44 12.45 -5.27 4.39
CA GLY A 44 12.35 -5.25 5.85
C GLY A 44 10.92 -5.14 6.33
N VAL A 45 10.51 -6.01 7.26
CA VAL A 45 9.19 -5.95 7.90
C VAL A 45 9.14 -4.97 9.07
N THR A 46 10.32 -4.53 9.55
CA THR A 46 10.49 -3.50 10.57
C THR A 46 11.10 -2.26 9.93
N GLY A 47 10.99 -1.11 10.56
CA GLY A 47 11.51 0.17 10.05
C GLY A 47 10.44 0.98 9.31
N ASP A 48 10.65 1.27 8.03
CA ASP A 48 9.71 2.12 7.27
C ASP A 48 8.29 1.59 7.27
N ARG A 49 7.34 2.46 7.59
CA ARG A 49 5.91 2.12 7.62
C ARG A 49 5.38 1.94 6.21
N THR A 50 4.51 0.95 6.02
CA THR A 50 3.79 0.73 4.76
C THR A 50 2.78 1.84 4.49
N MET A 51 2.04 2.23 5.51
CA MET A 51 1.18 3.40 5.48
C MET A 51 1.74 4.45 6.42
N ASN A 52 2.02 5.64 5.89
CA ASN A 52 2.45 6.78 6.68
C ASN A 52 1.67 8.02 6.24
N LEU A 53 0.35 7.99 6.46
CA LEU A 53 -0.48 9.15 6.22
C LEU A 53 -0.45 10.05 7.47
N CYS A 54 0.08 11.26 7.30
CA CYS A 54 0.03 12.31 8.31
C CYS A 54 0.74 12.00 9.65
N GLY A 55 1.74 11.13 9.64
CA GLY A 55 2.54 10.81 10.85
C GLY A 55 1.76 10.11 11.98
N LEU A 56 0.58 9.58 11.68
CA LEU A 56 -0.28 8.91 12.66
C LEU A 56 0.19 7.47 12.93
N ASP A 57 -0.23 6.91 14.05
CA ASP A 57 0.15 5.55 14.43
C ASP A 57 -0.67 4.49 13.71
N TYR A 58 0.04 3.42 13.31
CA TYR A 58 -0.53 2.26 12.62
C TYR A 58 -0.19 0.98 13.40
N PRO A 59 -1.00 0.58 14.39
CA PRO A 59 -0.80 -0.66 15.14
C PRO A 59 -0.67 -1.91 14.25
N SER A 60 -1.30 -1.90 13.07
CA SER A 60 -1.19 -2.98 12.08
C SER A 60 0.23 -3.21 11.57
N GLU A 61 1.14 -2.23 11.67
CA GLU A 61 2.54 -2.38 11.26
C GLU A 61 3.26 -3.51 12.03
N SER A 62 2.89 -3.77 13.27
CA SER A 62 3.40 -4.90 14.08
C SER A 62 2.93 -6.27 13.61
N LEU A 63 1.91 -6.31 12.76
CA LEU A 63 1.33 -7.53 12.21
C LEU A 63 1.91 -7.90 10.83
N ARG A 64 2.85 -7.12 10.30
CA ARG A 64 3.52 -7.46 9.04
C ARG A 64 4.27 -8.79 9.15
N ALA A 65 4.10 -9.66 8.17
CA ALA A 65 4.77 -10.97 8.10
C ALA A 65 5.86 -10.99 7.01
N SER A 66 5.60 -10.38 5.85
CA SER A 66 6.60 -10.17 4.82
C SER A 66 6.33 -8.87 4.05
N ARG A 67 7.36 -8.33 3.40
CA ARG A 67 7.30 -7.06 2.67
C ARG A 67 8.23 -7.10 1.46
N LEU A 68 7.80 -6.50 0.38
CA LEU A 68 8.66 -6.18 -0.75
C LEU A 68 8.23 -4.86 -1.38
N GLN A 69 9.16 -3.90 -1.41
CA GLN A 69 9.00 -2.61 -2.05
C GLN A 69 10.01 -2.47 -3.18
N VAL A 70 9.53 -2.04 -4.32
CA VAL A 70 10.34 -1.77 -5.51
C VAL A 70 9.93 -0.45 -6.15
N ASN A 71 10.87 0.17 -6.85
CA ASN A 71 10.65 1.39 -7.59
C ASN A 71 10.67 1.09 -9.10
N TYR A 72 9.85 1.83 -9.84
CA TYR A 72 9.88 1.82 -11.30
C TYR A 72 10.23 3.22 -11.78
N LEU A 73 11.34 3.32 -12.51
CA LEU A 73 11.84 4.55 -13.08
C LEU A 73 11.98 4.39 -14.60
N LYS A 74 11.78 5.47 -15.31
CA LYS A 74 12.06 5.54 -16.75
C LYS A 74 13.22 6.50 -16.97
N GLN A 75 14.19 6.09 -17.79
CA GLN A 75 15.37 6.90 -18.08
C GLN A 75 14.98 8.28 -18.60
N GLY A 76 15.61 9.33 -18.09
CA GLY A 76 15.34 10.71 -18.44
C GLY A 76 14.03 11.29 -17.84
N GLN A 77 13.34 10.54 -16.99
CA GLN A 77 12.13 11.02 -16.30
C GLN A 77 12.35 11.12 -14.80
N THR A 78 11.75 12.15 -14.20
CA THR A 78 11.72 12.32 -12.73
C THR A 78 10.47 11.70 -12.10
N LEU A 79 9.50 11.29 -12.94
CA LEU A 79 8.28 10.63 -12.50
C LEU A 79 8.50 9.13 -12.37
N GLY A 80 8.17 8.58 -11.23
CA GLY A 80 8.26 7.15 -10.94
C GLY A 80 7.07 6.62 -10.16
N VAL A 81 7.05 5.30 -10.02
CA VAL A 81 6.07 4.56 -9.24
C VAL A 81 6.78 3.64 -8.27
N VAL A 82 6.31 3.60 -7.05
CA VAL A 82 6.66 2.57 -6.07
C VAL A 82 5.53 1.54 -6.05
N ASN A 83 5.87 0.27 -6.05
CA ASN A 83 4.95 -0.81 -5.70
C ASN A 83 5.46 -1.52 -4.45
N GLU A 84 4.60 -1.57 -3.47
CA GLU A 84 4.84 -2.27 -2.22
C GLU A 84 3.78 -3.36 -2.03
N ILE A 85 4.22 -4.56 -1.72
CA ILE A 85 3.37 -5.69 -1.35
C ILE A 85 3.75 -6.12 0.06
N VAL A 86 2.75 -6.23 0.92
CA VAL A 86 2.92 -6.64 2.31
C VAL A 86 1.95 -7.77 2.61
N THR A 87 2.45 -8.84 3.22
CA THR A 87 1.59 -9.84 3.84
C THR A 87 1.51 -9.57 5.34
N TYR A 88 0.36 -9.81 5.91
CA TYR A 88 0.10 -9.63 7.33
C TYR A 88 -0.29 -10.94 8.00
N LYS A 89 -0.15 -11.02 9.31
CA LYS A 89 -0.83 -12.00 10.15
C LYS A 89 -2.35 -11.86 9.98
N ALA A 90 -3.11 -12.87 10.41
CA ALA A 90 -4.56 -12.91 10.24
C ALA A 90 -5.22 -11.58 10.72
N GLY A 91 -6.06 -11.02 9.85
CA GLY A 91 -6.77 -9.74 10.11
C GLY A 91 -5.94 -8.47 9.97
N GLY A 92 -4.61 -8.57 9.86
CA GLY A 92 -3.73 -7.39 9.85
C GLY A 92 -3.88 -6.50 8.62
N ALA A 93 -4.07 -7.08 7.43
CA ALA A 93 -4.28 -6.29 6.20
C ALA A 93 -5.60 -5.50 6.24
N GLN A 94 -6.67 -6.10 6.76
CA GLN A 94 -7.95 -5.42 6.98
C GLN A 94 -7.82 -4.31 8.02
N GLN A 95 -7.06 -4.56 9.09
CA GLN A 95 -6.79 -3.55 10.10
C GLN A 95 -6.02 -2.38 9.49
N ALA A 96 -4.95 -2.62 8.72
CA ALA A 96 -4.18 -1.59 8.04
C ALA A 96 -5.06 -0.72 7.14
N MET A 97 -5.96 -1.33 6.34
CA MET A 97 -6.90 -0.58 5.50
C MET A 97 -7.86 0.30 6.32
N ARG A 98 -8.42 -0.22 7.43
CA ARG A 98 -9.29 0.59 8.31
C ARG A 98 -8.54 1.76 8.93
N GLU A 99 -7.30 1.55 9.37
CA GLU A 99 -6.43 2.59 9.92
C GLU A 99 -6.14 3.64 8.85
N GLY A 100 -5.72 3.24 7.66
CA GLY A 100 -5.44 4.15 6.53
C GLY A 100 -6.64 5.00 6.14
N ILE A 101 -7.83 4.41 6.01
CA ILE A 101 -9.06 5.14 5.71
C ILE A 101 -9.39 6.16 6.80
N ARG A 102 -9.27 5.77 8.08
CA ARG A 102 -9.53 6.66 9.22
C ARG A 102 -8.54 7.82 9.26
N HIS A 103 -7.26 7.54 9.05
CA HIS A 103 -6.20 8.54 9.11
C HIS A 103 -6.25 9.51 7.93
N ALA A 104 -6.58 9.04 6.73
CA ALA A 104 -6.78 9.92 5.57
C ALA A 104 -7.84 11.01 5.80
N MET A 105 -8.82 10.76 6.69
CA MET A 105 -9.86 11.73 7.05
C MET A 105 -9.50 12.60 8.26
N ARG A 106 -8.42 12.31 8.97
CA ARG A 106 -8.03 12.97 10.23
C ARG A 106 -6.66 13.61 10.19
N CYS A 107 -6.15 13.87 8.99
CA CYS A 107 -4.86 14.52 8.82
C CYS A 107 -4.85 15.88 9.52
N PRO A 108 -3.89 16.19 10.40
CA PRO A 108 -3.79 17.49 11.05
C PRO A 108 -3.58 18.61 10.02
N ASN A 109 -4.18 19.77 10.26
CA ASN A 109 -4.05 20.95 9.41
C ASN A 109 -2.89 21.89 9.80
N HIS A 110 -1.97 21.39 10.64
CA HIS A 110 -0.77 22.10 11.08
C HIS A 110 0.49 21.28 10.72
N PRO A 111 1.70 21.90 10.73
CA PRO A 111 2.93 21.19 10.44
C PRO A 111 3.21 20.06 11.44
N ILE A 112 3.44 18.85 10.93
CA ILE A 112 3.76 17.64 11.69
C ILE A 112 5.09 17.06 11.24
N ASP A 113 5.67 16.17 12.03
CA ASP A 113 6.86 15.42 11.65
C ASP A 113 6.56 14.59 10.39
N SER A 114 7.44 14.71 9.39
CA SER A 114 7.31 13.97 8.13
C SER A 114 7.62 12.48 8.27
N GLY A 115 8.19 12.06 9.40
CA GLY A 115 8.74 10.72 9.58
C GLY A 115 10.05 10.47 8.81
N VAL A 116 10.57 11.47 8.09
CA VAL A 116 11.82 11.36 7.33
C VAL A 116 12.92 12.10 8.06
N LYS A 117 13.96 11.36 8.46
CA LYS A 117 15.11 11.93 9.19
C LYS A 117 15.73 13.08 8.42
N GLY A 118 15.87 14.23 9.08
CA GLY A 118 16.49 15.43 8.51
C GLY A 118 15.55 16.34 7.73
N LEU A 119 14.27 15.99 7.58
CA LEU A 119 13.26 16.93 7.09
C LEU A 119 12.60 17.69 8.25
N PRO A 120 12.25 18.97 8.05
CA PRO A 120 11.48 19.73 9.03
C PRO A 120 10.03 19.23 9.10
N LYS A 121 9.27 19.79 10.03
CA LYS A 121 7.81 19.59 10.05
C LYS A 121 7.19 20.12 8.76
N LEU A 122 6.28 19.35 8.20
CA LEU A 122 5.56 19.65 6.95
C LEU A 122 4.05 19.61 7.18
N THR A 123 3.31 20.35 6.36
CA THR A 123 1.85 20.30 6.35
C THR A 123 1.39 19.36 5.25
N PHE A 124 0.49 18.45 5.59
CA PHE A 124 -0.07 17.45 4.68
C PHE A 124 -1.56 17.74 4.48
N ARG A 125 -2.01 17.70 3.25
CA ARG A 125 -3.41 17.71 2.89
C ARG A 125 -3.75 16.45 2.12
N ILE A 126 -4.70 15.68 2.64
CA ILE A 126 -5.14 14.44 2.00
C ILE A 126 -6.49 14.67 1.35
N THR A 127 -6.60 14.31 0.07
CA THR A 127 -7.87 14.33 -0.67
C THR A 127 -8.15 12.92 -1.19
N ARG A 128 -9.31 12.36 -0.84
CA ARG A 128 -9.72 11.04 -1.36
C ARG A 128 -10.10 11.15 -2.82
N LEU A 129 -9.72 10.14 -3.58
CA LEU A 129 -9.98 10.02 -5.00
C LEU A 129 -10.95 8.87 -5.27
N ARG A 130 -11.76 9.02 -6.30
CA ARG A 130 -12.53 7.91 -6.87
C ARG A 130 -11.67 7.22 -7.93
N ALA A 131 -11.60 5.90 -7.86
CA ALA A 131 -10.83 5.07 -8.79
C ALA A 131 -11.64 3.80 -9.11
N PRO A 132 -12.41 3.79 -10.19
CA PRO A 132 -13.10 2.57 -10.65
C PRO A 132 -12.04 1.51 -11.01
N HIS A 133 -12.45 0.25 -11.12
CA HIS A 133 -11.59 -0.88 -11.51
C HIS A 133 -10.57 -1.37 -10.46
N LEU A 134 -10.54 -0.78 -9.27
CA LEU A 134 -9.76 -1.27 -8.14
C LEU A 134 -10.50 -2.40 -7.38
N LEU A 135 -9.86 -2.96 -6.35
CA LEU A 135 -10.52 -3.89 -5.43
C LEU A 135 -11.51 -3.15 -4.54
N ALA A 136 -12.59 -3.80 -4.14
CA ALA A 136 -13.54 -3.22 -3.19
C ALA A 136 -12.82 -2.80 -1.89
N GLY A 137 -13.22 -1.68 -1.31
CA GLY A 137 -12.62 -1.15 -0.08
C GLY A 137 -11.24 -0.52 -0.25
N TYR A 138 -10.81 -0.18 -1.46
CA TYR A 138 -9.56 0.55 -1.71
C TYR A 138 -9.53 1.93 -1.03
N LEU A 139 -8.32 2.43 -0.81
CA LEU A 139 -8.05 3.81 -0.45
C LEU A 139 -7.17 4.44 -1.52
N ALA A 140 -7.71 5.38 -2.28
CA ALA A 140 -6.93 6.20 -3.22
C ALA A 140 -6.92 7.65 -2.73
N VAL A 141 -5.74 8.26 -2.65
CA VAL A 141 -5.55 9.62 -2.12
C VAL A 141 -4.57 10.42 -2.96
N GLN A 142 -4.85 11.72 -3.06
CA GLN A 142 -3.88 12.74 -3.37
C GLN A 142 -3.29 13.25 -2.06
N ILE A 143 -1.99 13.46 -2.03
CA ILE A 143 -1.22 13.94 -0.88
C ILE A 143 -0.52 15.22 -1.32
N ASP A 144 -0.99 16.35 -0.85
CA ASP A 144 -0.34 17.64 -1.04
C ASP A 144 0.52 17.93 0.19
N VAL A 145 1.80 18.18 -0.03
CA VAL A 145 2.79 18.46 1.02
C VAL A 145 3.32 19.87 0.83
N THR A 146 3.28 20.68 1.88
CA THR A 146 3.82 22.05 1.88
C THR A 146 4.68 22.29 3.10
N GLY A 147 5.65 23.19 2.96
CA GLY A 147 6.54 23.57 4.06
C GLY A 147 7.76 24.34 3.58
N THR A 148 8.76 24.47 4.46
CA THR A 148 10.03 25.11 4.15
C THR A 148 11.18 24.16 4.48
N VAL A 149 12.00 23.85 3.51
CA VAL A 149 13.19 22.98 3.65
C VAL A 149 14.42 23.79 3.28
N LYS A 150 15.36 23.91 4.20
CA LYS A 150 16.60 24.70 4.02
C LYS A 150 16.31 26.12 3.48
N GLY A 151 15.33 26.80 4.06
CA GLY A 151 14.93 28.17 3.67
C GLY A 151 14.12 28.26 2.36
N ARG A 152 13.92 27.17 1.63
CA ARG A 152 13.13 27.16 0.39
C ARG A 152 11.74 26.61 0.63
N ARG A 153 10.74 27.34 0.16
CA ARG A 153 9.34 26.87 0.17
C ARG A 153 9.19 25.69 -0.77
N ILE A 154 8.58 24.63 -0.28
CA ILE A 154 8.25 23.45 -1.08
C ILE A 154 6.73 23.30 -1.17
N ALA A 155 6.25 22.82 -2.32
CA ALA A 155 4.91 22.37 -2.55
C ALA A 155 4.99 21.17 -3.49
N GLN A 156 4.57 20.01 -3.02
CA GLN A 156 4.63 18.76 -3.77
C GLN A 156 3.29 18.04 -3.71
N THR A 157 2.86 17.48 -4.83
CA THR A 157 1.71 16.58 -4.90
C THR A 157 2.21 15.18 -5.23
N SER A 158 1.69 14.18 -4.53
CA SER A 158 1.87 12.76 -4.83
C SER A 158 0.54 12.03 -4.74
N TYR A 159 0.49 10.81 -5.23
CA TYR A 159 -0.69 9.97 -5.19
C TYR A 159 -0.34 8.64 -4.56
N ALA A 160 -1.26 8.09 -3.77
CA ALA A 160 -1.14 6.76 -3.20
C ALA A 160 -2.44 5.98 -3.37
N VAL A 161 -2.31 4.71 -3.69
CA VAL A 161 -3.44 3.76 -3.80
C VAL A 161 -3.11 2.53 -2.98
N TYR A 162 -3.96 2.25 -2.01
CA TYR A 162 -3.88 1.04 -1.19
C TYR A 162 -5.04 0.12 -1.50
N GLN A 163 -4.75 -1.16 -1.65
CA GLN A 163 -5.72 -2.21 -1.93
C GLN A 163 -5.40 -3.45 -1.11
N GLN A 164 -6.43 -4.15 -0.67
CA GLN A 164 -6.28 -5.33 0.17
C GLN A 164 -7.06 -6.52 -0.38
N ARG A 165 -6.48 -7.71 -0.31
CA ARG A 165 -7.16 -8.98 -0.57
C ARG A 165 -6.61 -10.09 0.33
N GLY A 166 -7.48 -10.72 1.10
CA GLY A 166 -7.05 -11.66 2.14
C GLY A 166 -6.10 -10.97 3.12
N ASN A 167 -4.95 -11.56 3.37
CA ASN A 167 -3.92 -11.01 4.26
C ASN A 167 -2.86 -10.18 3.52
N VAL A 168 -3.10 -9.82 2.27
CA VAL A 168 -2.17 -9.03 1.45
C VAL A 168 -2.67 -7.62 1.29
N LEU A 169 -1.78 -6.66 1.47
CA LEU A 169 -1.95 -5.25 1.13
C LEU A 169 -0.99 -4.90 0.00
N SER A 170 -1.49 -4.19 -1.00
CA SER A 170 -0.68 -3.52 -2.02
C SER A 170 -0.75 -2.02 -1.84
N GLY A 171 0.41 -1.35 -1.81
CA GLY A 171 0.56 0.09 -1.93
C GLY A 171 1.19 0.45 -3.28
N ILE A 172 0.58 1.41 -3.97
CA ILE A 172 1.14 2.04 -5.17
C ILE A 172 1.30 3.51 -4.87
N TYR A 173 2.51 4.04 -5.04
CA TYR A 173 2.82 5.44 -4.78
C TYR A 173 3.42 6.05 -6.04
N SER A 174 2.98 7.24 -6.44
CA SER A 174 3.68 8.03 -7.43
C SER A 174 4.59 9.06 -6.77
N PHE A 175 5.74 9.31 -7.36
CA PHE A 175 6.69 10.32 -6.91
C PHE A 175 7.31 11.06 -8.09
N GLY A 176 7.94 12.19 -7.82
CA GLY A 176 8.59 13.04 -8.82
C GLY A 176 7.89 14.38 -9.04
N ALA A 177 8.24 15.07 -10.12
CA ALA A 177 7.64 16.36 -10.45
C ALA A 177 6.15 16.21 -10.78
N ARG A 178 5.34 17.17 -10.33
CA ARG A 178 3.92 17.21 -10.65
C ARG A 178 3.72 17.34 -12.16
N THR A 179 3.13 16.31 -12.76
CA THR A 179 2.77 16.27 -14.18
C THR A 179 1.34 15.79 -14.36
N ALA A 180 0.71 16.14 -15.47
CA ALA A 180 -0.65 15.67 -15.79
C ALA A 180 -0.75 14.13 -15.82
N GLY A 181 0.35 13.44 -16.18
CA GLY A 181 0.40 11.97 -16.22
C GLY A 181 0.60 11.26 -14.88
N GLN A 182 0.93 11.99 -13.82
CA GLN A 182 1.27 11.37 -12.51
C GLN A 182 0.11 10.58 -11.91
N LEU A 183 -1.09 11.14 -11.89
CA LEU A 183 -2.29 10.45 -11.41
C LEU A 183 -2.62 9.25 -12.30
N ALA A 184 -2.62 9.43 -13.62
CA ALA A 184 -2.95 8.38 -14.58
C ALA A 184 -1.98 7.19 -14.45
N LEU A 185 -0.67 7.45 -14.29
CA LEU A 185 0.34 6.43 -14.07
C LEU A 185 0.11 5.67 -12.75
N CYS A 186 -0.19 6.39 -11.66
CA CYS A 186 -0.47 5.78 -10.36
C CYS A 186 -1.71 4.87 -10.43
N LEU A 187 -2.80 5.34 -11.03
CA LEU A 187 -4.03 4.57 -11.18
C LEU A 187 -3.84 3.35 -12.08
N HIS A 188 -3.15 3.50 -13.22
CA HIS A 188 -2.83 2.40 -14.11
C HIS A 188 -2.04 1.30 -13.37
N ALA A 189 -0.98 1.67 -12.66
CA ALA A 189 -0.18 0.72 -11.87
C ALA A 189 -1.04 0.04 -10.78
N ALA A 190 -1.95 0.77 -10.13
CA ALA A 190 -2.85 0.23 -9.13
C ALA A 190 -3.85 -0.78 -9.72
N GLU A 191 -4.38 -0.54 -10.91
CA GLU A 191 -5.24 -1.49 -11.63
C GLU A 191 -4.48 -2.79 -11.98
N GLN A 192 -3.24 -2.68 -12.44
CA GLN A 192 -2.41 -3.87 -12.71
C GLN A 192 -2.12 -4.64 -11.41
N SER A 193 -1.84 -3.93 -10.31
CA SER A 193 -1.65 -4.56 -9.00
C SER A 193 -2.93 -5.26 -8.51
N ALA A 194 -4.11 -4.67 -8.74
CA ALA A 194 -5.39 -5.32 -8.44
C ALA A 194 -5.55 -6.65 -9.20
N ARG A 195 -5.13 -6.70 -10.47
CA ARG A 195 -5.14 -7.94 -11.28
C ARG A 195 -4.20 -8.99 -10.68
N ASN A 196 -2.96 -8.60 -10.34
CA ASN A 196 -2.01 -9.52 -9.71
C ASN A 196 -2.53 -10.07 -8.38
N LEU A 197 -3.17 -9.23 -7.55
CA LEU A 197 -3.79 -9.66 -6.30
C LEU A 197 -4.95 -10.65 -6.54
N ARG A 198 -5.80 -10.41 -7.55
CA ARG A 198 -6.89 -11.34 -7.89
C ARG A 198 -6.34 -12.71 -8.29
N LEU A 199 -5.31 -12.76 -9.11
CA LEU A 199 -4.71 -14.00 -9.61
C LEU A 199 -3.89 -14.73 -8.53
N GLY A 200 -3.05 -14.00 -7.80
CA GLY A 200 -2.09 -14.60 -6.86
C GLY A 200 -2.71 -15.04 -5.52
N THR A 201 -3.94 -14.61 -5.21
CA THR A 201 -4.62 -14.99 -3.96
C THR A 201 -5.83 -15.92 -4.20
N SER A 202 -6.08 -16.35 -5.43
CA SER A 202 -7.24 -17.20 -5.77
C SER A 202 -7.20 -18.59 -5.14
N GLY A 203 -6.06 -19.05 -4.62
CA GLY A 203 -5.92 -20.30 -3.87
C GLY A 203 -6.19 -20.18 -2.36
N VAL A 204 -6.48 -19.00 -1.85
CA VAL A 204 -6.66 -18.69 -0.40
C VAL A 204 -8.11 -18.29 -0.12
N VAL A 205 -9.08 -18.93 -0.77
CA VAL A 205 -10.49 -18.72 -0.42
C VAL A 205 -10.76 -19.47 0.87
N SER A 206 -10.87 -18.74 1.98
CA SER A 206 -11.44 -19.25 3.23
C SER A 206 -12.85 -19.74 2.91
N ALA A 207 -13.16 -21.00 3.31
CA ALA A 207 -14.52 -21.51 3.26
C ALA A 207 -15.46 -20.55 4.01
N PRO A 208 -16.67 -20.30 3.50
CA PRO A 208 -17.64 -19.49 4.23
C PRO A 208 -17.93 -20.18 5.56
N THR A 209 -17.77 -19.43 6.64
CA THR A 209 -18.30 -19.81 7.96
C THR A 209 -19.83 -19.81 7.83
N ALA A 210 -20.40 -21.00 7.87
CA ALA A 210 -21.84 -21.22 8.01
C ALA A 210 -22.29 -20.86 9.43
#